data_f46e2b8d1b85c689885797be6d4bfffd
#
_entry.id   f46e2b8d1b85c689885797be6d4bfffd
#
_cell.length_a   1.000
_cell.length_b   1.000
_cell.length_c   1.000
_cell.angle_alpha   90.00
_cell.angle_beta   90.00
_cell.angle_gamma   90.00
#
_symmetry.space_group_name_H-M   'P 1'
#
loop_
_entity.id
_entity.type
_entity.pdbx_description
1 polymer ?
#
loop_
_entity_poly.entity_id
_entity_poly.type
_entity_poly.pdbx_seq_one_letter_code
_entity_poly.pdbx_strand_id
1 'polypeptide(L)'
;MQADCTFCQIVSGELPADLVHEDERTVAFMDISPATVGHLLVVPRRHIVDVVSADPEDWLAVAAMARRMARWVVGAFGAGGVDLVQANSDGSVGNQTVFHLHVHVLPRYHDDQLGSWWTPQTADPAEITEAARRLVDYGRQDPETTEPLASTAT
;
A
#
# COMPACT_ATOMS: atom_id res chain seq x y z
N MET A 1 -6.29 -1.64 18.30
CA MET A 1 -6.78 -2.21 17.03
C MET A 1 -8.29 -2.35 17.14
N GLN A 2 -9.03 -2.15 16.07
CA GLN A 2 -10.48 -2.22 16.05
C GLN A 2 -10.91 -3.57 15.46
N ALA A 3 -11.63 -4.38 16.22
CA ALA A 3 -11.95 -5.78 15.86
C ALA A 3 -12.73 -5.93 14.53
N ASP A 4 -13.57 -4.96 14.20
CA ASP A 4 -14.39 -4.99 12.98
C ASP A 4 -13.69 -4.39 11.75
N CYS A 5 -12.42 -3.95 11.87
CA CYS A 5 -11.66 -3.36 10.79
C CYS A 5 -10.83 -4.41 10.07
N THR A 6 -11.11 -4.66 8.79
CA THR A 6 -10.37 -5.61 7.94
C THR A 6 -8.86 -5.36 7.96
N PHE A 7 -8.41 -4.09 7.88
CA PHE A 7 -6.98 -3.80 7.87
C PHE A 7 -6.34 -3.98 9.25
N CYS A 8 -7.07 -3.74 10.35
CA CYS A 8 -6.59 -4.13 11.67
C CYS A 8 -6.38 -5.63 11.81
N GLN A 9 -7.29 -6.44 11.25
CA GLN A 9 -7.17 -7.91 11.26
C GLN A 9 -5.98 -8.39 10.40
N ILE A 10 -5.71 -7.75 9.27
CA ILE A 10 -4.50 -8.03 8.47
C ILE A 10 -3.24 -7.67 9.25
N VAL A 11 -3.18 -6.48 9.84
CA VAL A 11 -2.05 -5.99 10.63
C VAL A 11 -1.76 -6.88 11.85
N SER A 12 -2.80 -7.47 12.48
CA SER A 12 -2.66 -8.41 13.60
C SER A 12 -2.34 -9.84 13.17
N GLY A 13 -2.48 -10.17 11.88
CA GLY A 13 -2.33 -11.53 11.38
C GLY A 13 -3.56 -12.41 11.56
N GLU A 14 -4.69 -11.85 12.02
CA GLU A 14 -5.97 -12.57 12.15
C GLU A 14 -6.61 -12.84 10.78
N LEU A 15 -6.42 -11.96 9.82
CA LEU A 15 -6.85 -12.12 8.44
C LEU A 15 -5.62 -12.29 7.52
N PRO A 16 -5.54 -13.34 6.70
CA PRO A 16 -4.42 -13.53 5.79
C PRO A 16 -4.39 -12.48 4.68
N ALA A 17 -3.18 -12.05 4.30
CA ALA A 17 -2.93 -11.17 3.17
C ALA A 17 -1.54 -11.46 2.59
N ASP A 18 -1.34 -11.12 1.32
CA ASP A 18 -0.04 -11.21 0.66
C ASP A 18 0.82 -10.00 1.08
N LEU A 19 1.54 -10.16 2.20
CA LEU A 19 2.40 -9.11 2.75
C LEU A 19 3.61 -8.90 1.84
N VAL A 20 3.95 -7.63 1.59
CA VAL A 20 5.09 -7.21 0.78
C VAL A 20 6.22 -6.71 1.67
N HIS A 21 5.92 -5.82 2.60
CA HIS A 21 6.88 -5.27 3.54
C HIS A 21 6.18 -4.74 4.79
N GLU A 22 6.92 -4.72 5.90
CA GLU A 22 6.44 -4.14 7.15
C GLU A 22 7.59 -3.53 7.94
N ASP A 23 7.27 -2.52 8.76
CA ASP A 23 8.17 -1.93 9.73
C ASP A 23 7.42 -1.71 11.07
N GLU A 24 8.01 -0.95 11.99
CA GLU A 24 7.43 -0.70 13.31
C GLU A 24 6.10 0.06 13.25
N ARG A 25 5.85 0.85 12.20
CA ARG A 25 4.71 1.76 12.10
C ARG A 25 3.73 1.42 10.99
N THR A 26 4.18 0.73 9.93
CA THR A 26 3.41 0.51 8.70
C THR A 26 3.47 -0.93 8.21
N VAL A 27 2.46 -1.29 7.42
CA VAL A 27 2.39 -2.57 6.70
C VAL A 27 2.00 -2.29 5.25
N ALA A 28 2.66 -2.97 4.32
CA ALA A 28 2.36 -2.97 2.89
C ALA A 28 1.93 -4.38 2.46
N PHE A 29 0.79 -4.50 1.79
CA PHE A 29 0.23 -5.77 1.32
C PHE A 29 -0.50 -5.57 -0.01
N MET A 30 -0.63 -6.67 -0.78
CA MET A 30 -1.28 -6.64 -2.09
C MET A 30 -2.78 -6.35 -1.98
N ASP A 31 -3.28 -5.56 -2.93
CA ASP A 31 -4.73 -5.38 -3.09
C ASP A 31 -5.34 -6.67 -3.70
N ILE A 32 -6.40 -7.19 -3.09
CA ILE A 32 -7.11 -8.40 -3.57
C ILE A 32 -7.99 -8.15 -4.80
N SER A 33 -8.22 -6.89 -5.14
CA SER A 33 -8.96 -6.45 -6.33
C SER A 33 -8.14 -5.43 -7.12
N PRO A 34 -6.94 -5.83 -7.60
CA PRO A 34 -5.96 -4.91 -8.15
C PRO A 34 -6.45 -4.28 -9.45
N ALA A 35 -6.16 -2.99 -9.61
CA ALA A 35 -6.41 -2.28 -10.87
C ALA A 35 -5.39 -2.65 -11.96
N THR A 36 -4.15 -2.92 -11.54
CA THR A 36 -3.05 -3.38 -12.40
C THR A 36 -2.15 -4.35 -11.62
N VAL A 37 -1.30 -5.07 -12.34
CA VAL A 37 -0.30 -5.95 -11.72
C VAL A 37 0.61 -5.14 -10.79
N GLY A 38 0.76 -5.59 -9.55
CA GLY A 38 1.58 -4.91 -8.55
C GLY A 38 0.86 -3.83 -7.75
N HIS A 39 -0.46 -3.64 -7.93
CA HIS A 39 -1.26 -2.75 -7.08
C HIS A 39 -1.24 -3.24 -5.64
N LEU A 40 -0.81 -2.41 -4.71
CA LEU A 40 -0.70 -2.70 -3.29
C LEU A 40 -1.18 -1.54 -2.43
N LEU A 41 -1.38 -1.84 -1.15
CA LEU A 41 -1.82 -0.89 -0.13
C LEU A 41 -0.73 -0.69 0.91
N VAL A 42 -0.63 0.53 1.41
CA VAL A 42 0.19 0.89 2.58
C VAL A 42 -0.72 1.42 3.66
N VAL A 43 -0.66 0.82 4.84
CA VAL A 43 -1.48 1.20 6.00
C VAL A 43 -0.62 1.44 7.24
N PRO A 44 -1.02 2.32 8.17
CA PRO A 44 -0.40 2.37 9.49
C PRO A 44 -0.82 1.15 10.33
N ARG A 45 0.05 0.69 11.24
CA ARG A 45 -0.31 -0.37 12.20
C ARG A 45 -1.37 0.10 13.20
N ARG A 46 -1.32 1.37 13.57
CA ARG A 46 -2.33 2.00 14.42
C ARG A 46 -3.60 2.22 13.62
N HIS A 47 -4.75 1.91 14.19
CA HIS A 47 -6.03 2.25 13.56
C HIS A 47 -6.22 3.76 13.55
N ILE A 48 -6.23 4.33 12.36
CA ILE A 48 -6.47 5.73 12.05
C ILE A 48 -7.48 5.73 10.91
N VAL A 49 -8.56 6.47 11.03
CA VAL A 49 -9.66 6.42 10.05
C VAL A 49 -9.24 7.00 8.70
N ASP A 50 -8.59 8.16 8.72
CA ASP A 50 -8.26 8.97 7.54
C ASP A 50 -7.03 9.85 7.78
N VAL A 51 -6.58 10.56 6.72
CA VAL A 51 -5.44 11.47 6.84
C VAL A 51 -5.75 12.73 7.67
N VAL A 52 -7.02 13.10 7.77
CA VAL A 52 -7.44 14.32 8.50
C VAL A 52 -7.29 14.11 10.02
N SER A 53 -7.54 12.88 10.49
CA SER A 53 -7.40 12.49 11.89
C SER A 53 -6.02 11.92 12.24
N ALA A 54 -5.14 11.75 11.26
CA ALA A 54 -3.80 11.20 11.47
C ALA A 54 -2.88 12.19 12.18
N ASP A 55 -2.07 11.69 13.13
CA ASP A 55 -0.93 12.45 13.61
C ASP A 55 0.11 12.63 12.49
N PRO A 56 0.82 13.77 12.44
CA PRO A 56 1.82 14.03 11.39
C PRO A 56 2.87 12.92 11.25
N GLU A 57 3.30 12.33 12.36
CA GLU A 57 4.30 11.24 12.36
C GLU A 57 3.78 9.96 11.71
N ASP A 58 2.51 9.59 11.92
CA ASP A 58 1.90 8.43 11.30
C ASP A 58 1.71 8.64 9.80
N TRP A 59 1.28 9.84 9.40
CA TRP A 59 1.18 10.18 7.99
C TRP A 59 2.55 10.17 7.30
N LEU A 60 3.59 10.72 7.94
CA LEU A 60 4.95 10.69 7.39
C LEU A 60 5.47 9.26 7.24
N ALA A 61 5.20 8.37 8.19
CA ALA A 61 5.58 6.96 8.08
C ALA A 61 4.87 6.27 6.90
N VAL A 62 3.56 6.48 6.74
CA VAL A 62 2.80 5.95 5.60
C VAL A 62 3.33 6.49 4.27
N ALA A 63 3.60 7.81 4.18
CA ALA A 63 4.11 8.44 2.97
C ALA A 63 5.52 7.91 2.60
N ALA A 64 6.39 7.70 3.60
CA ALA A 64 7.72 7.14 3.39
C ALA A 64 7.65 5.70 2.88
N MET A 65 6.78 4.87 3.46
CA MET A 65 6.54 3.50 2.99
C MET A 65 5.95 3.49 1.58
N ALA A 66 4.95 4.34 1.30
CA ALA A 66 4.36 4.43 -0.04
C ALA A 66 5.40 4.82 -1.10
N ARG A 67 6.31 5.76 -0.80
CA ARG A 67 7.43 6.08 -1.68
C ARG A 67 8.35 4.87 -1.91
N ARG A 68 8.68 4.12 -0.87
CA ARG A 68 9.48 2.88 -1.00
C ARG A 68 8.80 1.87 -1.90
N MET A 69 7.52 1.59 -1.67
CA MET A 69 6.73 0.68 -2.50
C MET A 69 6.62 1.14 -3.95
N ALA A 70 6.47 2.45 -4.20
CA ALA A 70 6.48 3.02 -5.55
C ALA A 70 7.78 2.69 -6.31
N ARG A 71 8.93 2.79 -5.65
CA ARG A 71 10.23 2.40 -6.25
C ARG A 71 10.27 0.90 -6.54
N TRP A 72 9.75 0.07 -5.63
CA TRP A 72 9.77 -1.37 -5.81
C TRP A 72 8.88 -1.82 -6.98
N VAL A 73 7.67 -1.26 -7.13
CA VAL A 73 6.80 -1.62 -8.26
C VAL A 73 7.40 -1.21 -9.60
N VAL A 74 8.05 -0.05 -9.68
CA VAL A 74 8.77 0.37 -10.89
C VAL A 74 9.91 -0.61 -11.21
N GLY A 75 10.74 -0.93 -10.24
CA GLY A 75 11.89 -1.82 -10.46
C GLY A 75 11.50 -3.28 -10.70
N ALA A 76 10.54 -3.80 -9.93
CA ALA A 76 10.14 -5.21 -10.03
C ALA A 76 9.32 -5.53 -11.28
N PHE A 77 8.49 -4.58 -11.73
CA PHE A 77 7.54 -4.81 -12.82
C PHE A 77 7.83 -3.98 -14.08
N GLY A 78 8.79 -3.05 -14.05
CA GLY A 78 9.08 -2.16 -15.18
C GLY A 78 7.92 -1.20 -15.46
N ALA A 79 7.16 -0.78 -14.43
CA ALA A 79 6.08 0.17 -14.59
C ALA A 79 6.59 1.49 -15.15
N GLY A 80 5.86 2.07 -16.10
CA GLY A 80 6.18 3.36 -16.71
C GLY A 80 5.89 4.56 -15.80
N GLY A 81 5.07 4.35 -14.76
CA GLY A 81 4.69 5.35 -13.77
C GLY A 81 4.06 4.71 -12.54
N VAL A 82 3.76 5.52 -11.53
CA VAL A 82 3.04 5.12 -10.32
C VAL A 82 2.11 6.24 -9.89
N ASP A 83 0.85 5.91 -9.64
CA ASP A 83 -0.07 6.79 -8.93
C ASP A 83 -0.11 6.42 -7.45
N LEU A 84 0.02 7.41 -6.58
CA LEU A 84 -0.26 7.27 -5.15
C LEU A 84 -1.62 7.89 -4.87
N VAL A 85 -2.58 7.07 -4.46
CA VAL A 85 -3.95 7.52 -4.26
C VAL A 85 -4.35 7.29 -2.81
N GLN A 86 -4.80 8.36 -2.16
CA GLN A 86 -5.34 8.35 -0.81
C GLN A 86 -6.72 9.00 -0.83
N ALA A 87 -7.72 8.30 -0.37
CA ALA A 87 -9.08 8.77 -0.31
C ALA A 87 -9.55 8.91 1.15
N ASN A 88 -10.30 9.96 1.43
CA ASN A 88 -10.92 10.20 2.72
C ASN A 88 -12.43 10.40 2.53
N SER A 89 -13.21 9.83 3.41
CA SER A 89 -14.67 9.89 3.33
C SER A 89 -15.28 9.71 4.71
N ASP A 90 -16.43 10.31 4.91
CA ASP A 90 -17.32 10.03 6.06
C ASP A 90 -18.31 8.88 5.77
N GLY A 91 -18.17 8.22 4.61
CA GLY A 91 -19.06 7.17 4.14
C GLY A 91 -20.23 7.65 3.28
N SER A 92 -20.45 8.96 3.19
CA SER A 92 -21.53 9.53 2.37
C SER A 92 -21.07 9.94 0.97
N VAL A 93 -19.77 10.22 0.82
CA VAL A 93 -19.14 10.65 -0.43
C VAL A 93 -17.75 10.02 -0.59
N GLY A 94 -17.21 10.06 -1.81
CA GLY A 94 -15.85 9.61 -2.09
C GLY A 94 -15.72 8.08 -2.20
N ASN A 95 -14.48 7.60 -2.18
CA ASN A 95 -14.14 6.22 -2.52
C ASN A 95 -13.40 5.47 -1.39
N GLN A 96 -13.41 5.98 -0.17
CA GLN A 96 -12.88 5.25 0.98
C GLN A 96 -13.92 4.20 1.42
N THR A 97 -13.62 2.94 1.18
CA THR A 97 -14.50 1.81 1.54
C THR A 97 -14.11 1.15 2.86
N VAL A 98 -12.85 1.25 3.26
CA VAL A 98 -12.33 0.78 4.55
C VAL A 98 -11.88 1.98 5.36
N PHE A 99 -12.50 2.19 6.53
CA PHE A 99 -12.21 3.30 7.43
C PHE A 99 -10.97 3.00 8.28
N HIS A 100 -9.88 2.84 7.61
CA HIS A 100 -8.51 2.73 8.09
C HIS A 100 -7.65 3.44 7.05
N LEU A 101 -6.84 4.40 7.47
CA LEU A 101 -5.96 5.17 6.59
C LEU A 101 -5.15 4.24 5.69
N HIS A 102 -5.23 4.43 4.39
CA HIS A 102 -4.44 3.66 3.43
C HIS A 102 -4.08 4.50 2.22
N VAL A 103 -2.94 4.17 1.64
CA VAL A 103 -2.48 4.71 0.36
C VAL A 103 -2.39 3.56 -0.62
N HIS A 104 -3.09 3.69 -1.74
CA HIS A 104 -2.91 2.82 -2.89
C HIS A 104 -1.62 3.19 -3.61
N VAL A 105 -0.77 2.21 -3.86
CA VAL A 105 0.39 2.32 -4.75
C VAL A 105 0.02 1.59 -6.03
N LEU A 106 -0.25 2.35 -7.08
CA LEU A 106 -0.85 1.88 -8.32
C LEU A 106 0.16 1.99 -9.47
N PRO A 107 0.80 0.87 -9.87
CA PRO A 107 1.68 0.87 -11.04
C PRO A 107 0.92 1.21 -12.33
N ARG A 108 1.53 2.04 -13.18
CA ARG A 108 0.96 2.45 -14.45
C ARG A 108 1.75 1.87 -15.60
N TYR A 109 1.03 1.33 -16.58
CA TYR A 109 1.60 0.72 -17.78
C TYR A 109 1.06 1.42 -19.02
N HIS A 110 1.79 1.36 -20.14
CA HIS A 110 1.38 2.02 -21.40
C HIS A 110 0.01 1.61 -21.88
N ASP A 111 -0.39 0.37 -21.61
CA ASP A 111 -1.64 -0.22 -22.10
C ASP A 111 -2.67 -0.49 -20.99
N ASP A 112 -2.52 0.15 -19.81
CA ASP A 112 -3.36 -0.14 -18.63
C ASP A 112 -4.77 0.44 -18.73
N GLN A 113 -5.30 0.93 -19.69
CA GLN A 113 -6.68 1.40 -19.87
C GLN A 113 -7.30 2.14 -18.65
N LEU A 114 -6.47 2.52 -17.66
CA LEU A 114 -6.94 3.22 -16.47
C LEU A 114 -7.14 4.71 -16.77
N GLY A 115 -8.34 5.20 -16.48
CA GLY A 115 -8.63 6.62 -16.45
C GLY A 115 -8.10 7.31 -15.19
N SER A 116 -8.70 8.42 -14.82
CA SER A 116 -8.37 9.16 -13.58
C SER A 116 -8.80 8.43 -12.30
N TRP A 117 -9.64 7.41 -12.42
CA TRP A 117 -10.08 6.52 -11.35
C TRP A 117 -10.28 5.11 -11.91
N TRP A 118 -9.88 4.09 -11.15
CA TRP A 118 -10.01 2.70 -11.59
C TRP A 118 -11.29 2.04 -11.07
N THR A 119 -11.72 1.00 -11.77
CA THR A 119 -12.71 0.05 -11.28
C THR A 119 -11.97 -1.20 -10.78
N PRO A 120 -12.22 -1.67 -9.54
CA PRO A 120 -11.63 -2.91 -9.04
C PRO A 120 -11.90 -4.09 -9.99
N GLN A 121 -10.89 -4.90 -10.24
CA GLN A 121 -10.96 -6.07 -11.10
C GLN A 121 -10.86 -7.35 -10.27
N THR A 122 -11.45 -8.42 -10.77
CA THR A 122 -11.18 -9.75 -10.22
C THR A 122 -9.83 -10.22 -10.72
N ALA A 123 -8.95 -10.63 -9.81
CA ALA A 123 -7.65 -11.19 -10.15
C ALA A 123 -7.54 -12.64 -9.66
N ASP A 124 -6.68 -13.43 -10.31
CA ASP A 124 -6.33 -14.75 -9.82
C ASP A 124 -5.48 -14.60 -8.55
N PRO A 125 -5.85 -15.25 -7.43
CA PRO A 125 -5.05 -15.22 -6.20
C PRO A 125 -3.59 -15.62 -6.40
N ALA A 126 -3.30 -16.54 -7.33
CA ALA A 126 -1.94 -16.94 -7.65
C ALA A 126 -1.13 -15.81 -8.31
N GLU A 127 -1.76 -14.96 -9.14
CA GLU A 127 -1.11 -13.79 -9.74
C GLU A 127 -0.79 -12.72 -8.69
N ILE A 128 -1.68 -12.53 -7.71
CA ILE A 128 -1.47 -11.59 -6.59
C ILE A 128 -0.26 -12.06 -5.76
N THR A 129 -0.23 -13.34 -5.39
CA THR A 129 0.87 -13.93 -4.62
C THR A 129 2.20 -13.86 -5.36
N GLU A 130 2.23 -14.13 -6.67
CA GLU A 130 3.44 -14.01 -7.48
C GLU A 130 3.92 -12.56 -7.58
N ALA A 131 3.00 -11.60 -7.69
CA ALA A 131 3.36 -10.18 -7.68
C ALA A 131 3.96 -9.77 -6.32
N ALA A 132 3.39 -10.23 -5.20
CA ALA A 132 3.96 -10.00 -3.88
C ALA A 132 5.38 -10.57 -3.76
N ARG A 133 5.58 -11.81 -4.20
CA ARG A 133 6.90 -12.46 -4.20
C ARG A 133 7.94 -11.64 -4.98
N ARG A 134 7.60 -11.16 -6.18
CA ARG A 134 8.50 -10.33 -6.99
C ARG A 134 8.89 -9.03 -6.30
N LEU A 135 7.94 -8.38 -5.61
CA LEU A 135 8.23 -7.15 -4.84
C LEU A 135 9.15 -7.43 -3.66
N VAL A 136 8.89 -8.47 -2.90
CA VAL A 136 9.72 -8.89 -1.76
C VAL A 136 11.16 -9.21 -2.24
N ASP A 137 11.30 -9.95 -3.33
CA ASP A 137 12.61 -10.31 -3.88
C ASP A 137 13.36 -9.07 -4.41
N TYR A 138 12.65 -8.13 -5.02
CA TYR A 138 13.23 -6.86 -5.43
C TYR A 138 13.70 -6.04 -4.22
N GLY A 139 12.84 -5.92 -3.21
CA GLY A 139 13.14 -5.15 -2.00
C GLY A 139 14.35 -5.65 -1.21
N ARG A 140 14.62 -6.96 -1.23
CA ARG A 140 15.83 -7.52 -0.62
C ARG A 140 17.12 -7.05 -1.28
N GLN A 141 17.05 -6.57 -2.52
CA GLN A 141 18.16 -6.07 -3.31
C GLN A 141 18.24 -4.52 -3.29
N ASP A 142 17.21 -3.85 -2.73
CA ASP A 142 17.17 -2.38 -2.68
C ASP A 142 18.09 -1.86 -1.56
N PRO A 143 19.13 -1.06 -1.87
CA PRO A 143 20.06 -0.50 -0.87
C PRO A 143 19.36 0.32 0.22
N GLU A 144 18.27 1.02 -0.10
CA GLU A 144 17.50 1.80 0.88
C GLU A 144 16.73 0.94 1.90
N THR A 145 16.59 -0.36 1.66
CA THR A 145 15.92 -1.27 2.60
C THR A 145 16.79 -1.55 3.82
N THR A 146 18.11 -1.46 3.67
CA THR A 146 19.10 -1.74 4.72
C THR A 146 19.51 -0.50 5.51
N GLU A 147 19.20 0.70 5.03
CA GLU A 147 19.46 1.93 5.78
C GLU A 147 18.22 2.35 6.57
N PRO A 148 18.30 2.52 7.90
CA PRO A 148 17.25 3.18 8.66
C PRO A 148 17.05 4.57 8.07
N LEU A 149 15.77 4.99 7.88
CA LEU A 149 15.44 6.36 7.51
C LEU A 149 16.21 7.28 8.46
N ALA A 150 17.17 8.04 7.89
CA ALA A 150 18.02 8.91 8.69
C ALA A 150 17.12 9.79 9.57
N SER A 151 17.24 9.60 10.89
CA SER A 151 16.63 10.50 11.86
C SER A 151 17.19 11.88 11.58
N THR A 152 16.44 12.75 10.96
CA THR A 152 16.74 14.18 10.89
C THR A 152 16.52 14.77 12.29
N ALA A 153 17.44 14.45 13.21
CA ALA A 153 17.59 15.18 14.44
C ALA A 153 18.33 16.49 14.09
N THR A 154 17.62 17.59 14.07
CA THR A 154 18.15 18.93 14.31
C THR A 154 17.11 19.72 15.06
#